data_77527c30eea1c7bddb7e14a3c6250ebf
#
_entry.id   77527c30eea1c7bddb7e14a3c6250ebf
#
_cell.length_a   1.000
_cell.length_b   1.000
_cell.length_c   1.000
_cell.angle_alpha   90.00
_cell.angle_beta   90.00
_cell.angle_gamma   90.00
#
_symmetry.space_group_name_H-M   'P 1'
#
loop_
_entity.id
_entity.type
_entity.pdbx_description
1 polymer ?
#
loop_
_entity_poly.entity_id
_entity_poly.type
_entity_poly.pdbx_seq_one_letter_code
_entity_poly.pdbx_strand_id
1 'polypeptide(L)'
;MSRRSEIKSGYIFIFGLIFFPAVIMINQVLHGKNTEIIREDEKSEKPEIKWISQFSGSSDLNNRDNLPRRFLNFLFGIDDFRLIRPVGIITYDTQKWIILDQGLEKIVVSNQTEGKIQLLKSNTNLPSLVGVCRGAEDLIYFTDSFLNKIYFLRANEPKVNLMSDTLALSQPTGIAYLESTDEVWVVETGRHRIVILNRSGEIIRYLGSRGVEPGEFNFPTFIWIDNRGTVYIVDSMNFRVQIFSKEGRLLSVFGEAGDATGYFARPKGIATDSHGNIYVVDAVFHTVQIFDSRGNYLSNFGEQGGEAGQFWLPMGIYIDDRDRIYVADSYNARIQVFQLITRGDSEN
;
A
#
# COMPACT_ATOMS: atom_id res chain seq x y z
N MET A 1 -32.64 59.43 -32.11
CA MET A 1 -34.09 59.06 -32.02
C MET A 1 -34.16 57.95 -31.00
N SER A 2 -34.50 58.28 -29.80
CA SER A 2 -35.81 58.24 -29.14
C SER A 2 -36.11 56.80 -28.64
N ARG A 3 -36.34 56.45 -27.42
CA ARG A 3 -36.74 56.95 -26.10
C ARG A 3 -36.81 55.70 -25.25
N ARG A 4 -36.23 55.68 -24.06
CA ARG A 4 -36.90 55.80 -22.73
C ARG A 4 -38.10 54.90 -22.49
N SER A 5 -38.08 54.10 -21.42
CA SER A 5 -38.50 54.36 -20.02
C SER A 5 -38.25 53.14 -19.14
N GLU A 6 -37.54 53.25 -18.11
CA GLU A 6 -37.87 53.24 -16.67
C GLU A 6 -39.25 52.69 -16.30
N ILE A 7 -39.28 51.80 -15.27
CA ILE A 7 -40.02 51.98 -14.00
C ILE A 7 -39.52 50.93 -12.96
N LYS A 8 -39.32 51.50 -11.76
CA LYS A 8 -38.95 50.91 -10.45
C LYS A 8 -40.13 50.15 -9.84
N SER A 9 -39.83 49.25 -8.89
CA SER A 9 -40.46 49.01 -7.57
C SER A 9 -39.96 47.66 -7.08
N GLY A 10 -39.27 47.45 -6.05
CA GLY A 10 -39.22 47.93 -4.70
C GLY A 10 -40.29 47.30 -3.80
N TYR A 11 -40.00 46.11 -3.17
CA TYR A 11 -40.63 45.76 -1.89
C TYR A 11 -39.68 44.95 -1.02
N ILE A 12 -39.38 45.51 0.10
CA ILE A 12 -38.83 44.93 1.32
C ILE A 12 -40.00 44.24 2.04
N PHE A 13 -39.80 43.00 2.51
CA PHE A 13 -40.59 42.47 3.64
C PHE A 13 -39.73 41.60 4.56
N ILE A 14 -39.66 41.93 5.69
CA ILE A 14 -39.40 41.72 7.07
C ILE A 14 -39.87 40.36 7.59
N PHE A 15 -38.95 39.67 8.33
CA PHE A 15 -39.12 38.76 9.46
C PHE A 15 -40.47 38.07 9.70
N GLY A 16 -40.40 36.76 9.82
CA GLY A 16 -41.42 35.95 10.50
C GLY A 16 -40.86 34.64 10.99
N LEU A 17 -40.32 34.66 12.22
CA LEU A 17 -40.11 33.47 13.04
C LEU A 17 -41.48 32.83 13.33
N ILE A 18 -41.69 31.58 12.95
CA ILE A 18 -42.76 30.76 13.48
C ILE A 18 -42.18 29.49 14.09
N PHE A 19 -42.14 29.45 15.40
CA PHE A 19 -42.04 28.26 16.22
C PHE A 19 -43.32 27.43 16.05
N PHE A 20 -43.22 26.13 15.73
CA PHE A 20 -44.28 25.16 15.99
C PHE A 20 -43.74 24.04 16.86
N PRO A 21 -44.50 23.69 17.91
CA PRO A 21 -44.05 22.69 18.87
C PRO A 21 -44.35 21.25 18.39
N ALA A 22 -43.49 20.36 18.81
CA ALA A 22 -43.61 18.92 18.64
C ALA A 22 -44.89 18.38 19.28
N VAL A 23 -45.68 17.67 18.55
CA VAL A 23 -46.75 16.80 19.09
C VAL A 23 -46.23 15.39 19.12
N ILE A 24 -46.00 14.89 20.32
CA ILE A 24 -45.71 13.49 20.62
C ILE A 24 -47.03 12.73 20.52
N MET A 25 -47.17 11.80 19.59
CA MET A 25 -48.15 10.76 19.64
C MET A 25 -47.53 9.43 20.03
N ILE A 26 -47.78 9.03 21.25
CA ILE A 26 -47.53 7.68 21.76
C ILE A 26 -48.62 6.76 21.21
N ASN A 27 -48.25 5.77 20.42
CA ASN A 27 -49.08 4.60 20.18
C ASN A 27 -48.32 3.37 20.66
N GLN A 28 -48.70 2.86 21.83
CA GLN A 28 -48.30 1.56 22.31
C GLN A 28 -49.06 0.48 21.52
N VAL A 29 -48.33 -0.39 20.83
CA VAL A 29 -48.80 -1.73 20.51
C VAL A 29 -47.71 -2.71 20.95
N LEU A 30 -48.01 -3.42 22.00
CA LEU A 30 -47.27 -4.57 22.51
C LEU A 30 -47.27 -5.68 21.47
N HIS A 31 -46.12 -6.09 20.97
CA HIS A 31 -45.83 -7.49 20.61
C HIS A 31 -44.31 -7.69 20.70
N GLY A 32 -43.88 -8.59 21.60
CA GLY A 32 -42.51 -8.90 21.85
C GLY A 32 -41.76 -9.46 20.62
N LYS A 33 -40.68 -8.85 20.28
CA LYS A 33 -39.53 -9.45 19.62
C LYS A 33 -38.29 -8.76 20.16
N ASN A 34 -37.34 -9.56 20.60
CA ASN A 34 -36.00 -9.14 21.02
C ASN A 34 -35.42 -8.16 20.00
N THR A 35 -35.42 -6.89 20.32
CA THR A 35 -34.65 -5.89 19.62
C THR A 35 -33.25 -5.97 20.24
N GLU A 36 -32.31 -6.64 19.59
CA GLU A 36 -30.91 -6.40 19.81
C GLU A 36 -30.68 -4.90 19.60
N ILE A 37 -30.41 -4.21 20.69
CA ILE A 37 -29.89 -2.85 20.66
C ILE A 37 -28.51 -2.97 20.02
N ILE A 38 -28.42 -2.70 18.71
CA ILE A 38 -27.15 -2.41 18.06
C ILE A 38 -26.62 -1.18 18.79
N ARG A 39 -25.63 -1.38 19.63
CA ARG A 39 -24.86 -0.28 20.21
C ARG A 39 -24.12 0.39 19.04
N GLU A 40 -24.69 1.47 18.53
CA GLU A 40 -23.94 2.52 17.88
C GLU A 40 -23.03 3.12 18.96
N ASP A 41 -21.74 2.87 18.84
CA ASP A 41 -20.59 3.68 19.32
C ASP A 41 -19.41 2.76 19.67
N GLU A 42 -18.91 1.98 18.71
CA GLU A 42 -17.47 1.79 18.63
C GLU A 42 -16.94 2.91 17.72
N LYS A 43 -16.61 4.05 18.31
CA LYS A 43 -15.71 5.01 17.71
C LYS A 43 -14.43 4.23 17.39
N SER A 44 -14.23 3.92 16.12
CA SER A 44 -12.98 3.36 15.62
C SER A 44 -11.85 4.27 16.11
N GLU A 45 -11.08 3.77 17.08
CA GLU A 45 -9.97 4.53 17.64
C GLU A 45 -8.94 4.74 16.53
N LYS A 46 -8.39 5.96 16.46
CA LYS A 46 -7.34 6.29 15.50
C LYS A 46 -6.10 5.44 15.81
N PRO A 47 -5.55 4.70 14.84
CA PRO A 47 -4.33 3.97 15.02
C PRO A 47 -3.19 4.93 15.40
N GLU A 48 -2.45 4.60 16.45
CA GLU A 48 -1.23 5.32 16.82
C GLU A 48 -0.03 4.67 16.14
N ILE A 49 0.72 5.45 15.35
CA ILE A 49 1.86 4.97 14.59
C ILE A 49 3.13 5.63 15.13
N LYS A 50 4.09 4.80 15.54
CA LYS A 50 5.39 5.22 16.06
C LYS A 50 6.51 4.91 15.08
N TRP A 51 7.34 5.89 14.74
CA TRP A 51 8.56 5.67 14.00
C TRP A 51 9.58 4.87 14.83
N ILE A 52 10.21 3.87 14.24
CA ILE A 52 11.16 2.97 14.91
C ILE A 52 12.58 3.16 14.39
N SER A 53 12.77 3.08 13.08
CA SER A 53 14.10 3.12 12.47
C SER A 53 14.02 3.40 10.98
N GLN A 54 15.20 3.53 10.36
CA GLN A 54 15.34 3.57 8.91
C GLN A 54 16.53 2.73 8.46
N PHE A 55 16.54 2.39 7.18
CA PHE A 55 17.63 1.70 6.51
C PHE A 55 17.89 2.34 5.16
N SER A 56 19.10 2.87 4.97
CA SER A 56 19.57 3.50 3.74
C SER A 56 20.77 2.77 3.14
N GLY A 57 21.46 1.96 3.95
CA GLY A 57 22.66 1.24 3.49
C GLY A 57 23.50 0.62 4.60
N SER A 58 24.76 0.34 4.29
CA SER A 58 25.70 -0.36 5.19
C SER A 58 25.96 0.38 6.51
N SER A 59 25.88 1.70 6.49
CA SER A 59 26.10 2.52 7.70
C SER A 59 25.07 2.23 8.79
N ASP A 60 23.84 1.90 8.41
CA ASP A 60 22.75 1.69 9.37
C ASP A 60 22.83 0.34 10.09
N LEU A 61 23.47 -0.65 9.46
CA LEU A 61 23.72 -1.96 10.04
C LEU A 61 24.89 -1.96 11.04
N ASN A 62 25.81 -1.01 10.91
CA ASN A 62 27.05 -0.94 11.70
C ASN A 62 26.92 -0.11 12.99
N ASN A 63 25.73 0.40 13.32
CA ASN A 63 25.52 1.27 14.49
C ASN A 63 25.58 0.54 15.85
N ARG A 64 25.87 -0.76 15.89
CA ARG A 64 26.17 -1.50 17.12
C ARG A 64 27.70 -1.64 17.27
N ASP A 65 28.34 -0.67 17.95
CA ASP A 65 29.64 -0.77 18.67
C ASP A 65 30.91 -1.23 17.92
N ASN A 66 31.15 -0.82 16.65
CA ASN A 66 32.43 -1.16 16.01
C ASN A 66 33.12 0.03 15.33
N LEU A 67 33.60 0.98 16.14
CA LEU A 67 34.58 1.99 15.71
C LEU A 67 35.79 1.41 14.90
N PRO A 68 36.36 0.24 15.28
CA PRO A 68 37.46 -0.36 14.52
C PRO A 68 37.07 -0.77 13.08
N ARG A 69 35.81 -1.23 12.87
CA ARG A 69 35.39 -1.72 11.54
C ARG A 69 35.09 -0.58 10.58
N ARG A 70 34.58 0.56 11.02
CA ARG A 70 34.41 1.78 10.20
C ARG A 70 35.75 2.32 9.76
N PHE A 71 36.79 2.27 10.65
CA PHE A 71 38.12 2.68 10.33
C PHE A 71 38.81 1.73 9.34
N LEU A 72 38.63 0.41 9.47
CA LEU A 72 39.11 -0.58 8.53
C LEU A 72 38.41 -0.44 7.16
N ASN A 73 37.11 -0.24 7.10
CA ASN A 73 36.39 0.00 5.85
C ASN A 73 36.90 1.26 5.13
N PHE A 74 37.15 2.32 5.89
CA PHE A 74 37.76 3.54 5.35
C PHE A 74 39.20 3.28 4.81
N LEU A 75 39.99 2.51 5.52
CA LEU A 75 41.37 2.20 5.10
C LEU A 75 41.46 1.27 3.88
N PHE A 76 40.48 0.35 3.74
CA PHE A 76 40.50 -0.65 2.65
C PHE A 76 39.56 -0.30 1.50
N GLY A 77 38.95 0.90 1.49
CA GLY A 77 38.09 1.36 0.40
C GLY A 77 36.88 0.44 0.14
N ILE A 78 36.32 -0.16 1.21
CA ILE A 78 35.11 -0.93 1.08
C ILE A 78 33.97 0.05 0.81
N ASP A 79 33.42 -0.01 -0.41
CA ASP A 79 32.34 0.85 -0.86
C ASP A 79 31.16 0.77 0.11
N ASP A 80 30.80 1.93 0.68
CA ASP A 80 29.61 2.06 1.51
C ASP A 80 28.40 1.84 0.61
N PHE A 81 27.76 0.67 0.72
CA PHE A 81 26.53 0.38 -0.01
C PHE A 81 25.42 1.33 0.43
N ARG A 82 24.70 1.91 -0.54
CA ARG A 82 23.52 2.73 -0.32
C ARG A 82 22.41 2.37 -1.30
N LEU A 83 21.18 2.41 -0.81
CA LEU A 83 20.01 2.42 -1.66
C LEU A 83 20.00 3.67 -2.53
N ILE A 84 19.37 3.59 -3.71
CA ILE A 84 19.21 4.73 -4.63
C ILE A 84 17.75 5.08 -4.81
N ARG A 85 16.92 4.11 -5.15
CA ARG A 85 15.47 4.30 -5.34
C ARG A 85 14.70 3.02 -5.00
N PRO A 86 14.55 2.71 -3.71
CA PRO A 86 13.77 1.55 -3.29
C PRO A 86 12.29 1.76 -3.63
N VAL A 87 11.63 0.73 -4.16
CA VAL A 87 10.23 0.79 -4.61
C VAL A 87 9.35 -0.27 -3.96
N GLY A 88 9.94 -1.33 -3.44
CA GLY A 88 9.24 -2.41 -2.78
C GLY A 88 10.09 -3.06 -1.71
N ILE A 89 9.44 -3.59 -0.70
CA ILE A 89 10.06 -4.31 0.41
C ILE A 89 9.13 -5.40 0.90
N ILE A 90 9.71 -6.52 1.28
CA ILE A 90 9.10 -7.53 2.15
C ILE A 90 10.11 -7.98 3.20
N THR A 91 9.62 -8.53 4.30
CA THR A 91 10.45 -9.27 5.25
C THR A 91 10.23 -10.76 5.07
N TYR A 92 11.30 -11.56 5.05
CA TYR A 92 11.19 -13.02 4.98
C TYR A 92 11.04 -13.64 6.37
N ASP A 93 11.84 -13.15 7.29
CA ASP A 93 11.65 -13.27 8.73
C ASP A 93 11.82 -11.88 9.34
N THR A 94 11.68 -11.73 10.65
CA THR A 94 11.78 -10.40 11.27
C THR A 94 13.11 -9.68 11.04
N GLN A 95 14.08 -10.33 10.39
CA GLN A 95 15.46 -9.87 10.29
C GLN A 95 16.02 -9.82 8.87
N LYS A 96 15.46 -10.61 7.94
CA LYS A 96 15.88 -10.60 6.55
C LYS A 96 14.90 -9.80 5.71
N TRP A 97 15.42 -8.75 5.08
CA TRP A 97 14.65 -7.86 4.22
C TRP A 97 15.04 -8.09 2.76
N ILE A 98 14.05 -8.10 1.90
CA ILE A 98 14.22 -8.14 0.47
C ILE A 98 13.65 -6.85 -0.09
N ILE A 99 14.53 -6.04 -0.66
CA ILE A 99 14.24 -4.70 -1.16
C ILE A 99 14.44 -4.70 -2.66
N LEU A 100 13.45 -4.21 -3.39
CA LEU A 100 13.59 -3.91 -4.81
C LEU A 100 14.08 -2.47 -4.96
N ASP A 101 15.27 -2.29 -5.51
CA ASP A 101 15.82 -0.97 -5.78
C ASP A 101 15.93 -0.72 -7.28
N GLN A 102 15.04 0.14 -7.78
CA GLN A 102 14.98 0.52 -9.19
C GLN A 102 16.19 1.35 -9.63
N GLY A 103 16.75 2.17 -8.72
CA GLY A 103 17.91 3.00 -9.03
C GLY A 103 19.18 2.18 -9.18
N LEU A 104 19.29 1.08 -8.44
CA LEU A 104 20.37 0.10 -8.56
C LEU A 104 20.10 -0.94 -9.66
N GLU A 105 18.86 -1.09 -10.11
CA GLU A 105 18.41 -2.22 -10.96
C GLU A 105 18.71 -3.57 -10.32
N LYS A 106 18.57 -3.67 -8.99
CA LYS A 106 18.97 -4.83 -8.17
C LYS A 106 17.94 -5.18 -7.11
N ILE A 107 17.95 -6.44 -6.75
CA ILE A 107 17.33 -6.93 -5.53
C ILE A 107 18.40 -6.92 -4.43
N VAL A 108 18.07 -6.26 -3.33
CA VAL A 108 18.94 -6.15 -2.15
C VAL A 108 18.40 -7.08 -1.09
N VAL A 109 19.22 -8.00 -0.62
CA VAL A 109 18.92 -8.85 0.56
C VAL A 109 19.75 -8.32 1.71
N SER A 110 19.08 -7.87 2.76
CA SER A 110 19.72 -7.37 3.98
C SER A 110 19.37 -8.27 5.15
N ASN A 111 20.38 -8.75 5.87
CA ASN A 111 20.22 -9.43 7.15
C ASN A 111 20.54 -8.45 8.28
N GLN A 112 19.51 -7.99 8.96
CA GLN A 112 19.61 -6.96 10.00
C GLN A 112 20.38 -7.42 11.23
N THR A 113 20.35 -8.72 11.55
CA THR A 113 21.08 -9.29 12.70
C THR A 113 22.56 -9.51 12.41
N GLU A 114 22.84 -10.07 11.24
CA GLU A 114 24.21 -10.36 10.86
C GLU A 114 24.95 -9.12 10.34
N GLY A 115 24.24 -8.02 10.10
CA GLY A 115 24.77 -6.81 9.49
C GLY A 115 25.32 -7.05 8.06
N LYS A 116 24.68 -7.94 7.32
CA LYS A 116 25.09 -8.33 5.96
C LYS A 116 24.14 -7.80 4.91
N ILE A 117 24.70 -7.29 3.82
CA ILE A 117 23.97 -6.90 2.60
C ILE A 117 24.49 -7.71 1.44
N GLN A 118 23.59 -8.22 0.64
CA GLN A 118 23.88 -8.93 -0.60
C GLN A 118 23.08 -8.34 -1.76
N LEU A 119 23.78 -7.94 -2.81
CA LEU A 119 23.15 -7.61 -4.08
C LEU A 119 22.98 -8.89 -4.89
N LEU A 120 21.75 -9.23 -5.22
CA LEU A 120 21.49 -10.43 -6.00
C LEU A 120 21.96 -10.24 -7.44
N LYS A 121 22.71 -11.22 -7.93
CA LYS A 121 23.10 -11.29 -9.33
C LYS A 121 21.95 -11.90 -10.13
N SER A 122 21.58 -11.26 -11.20
CA SER A 122 20.71 -11.78 -12.24
C SER A 122 21.48 -11.92 -13.53
N ASN A 123 21.12 -12.89 -14.36
CA ASN A 123 21.68 -13.04 -15.70
C ASN A 123 21.20 -11.95 -16.67
N THR A 124 20.19 -11.16 -16.26
CA THR A 124 19.66 -10.02 -17.01
C THR A 124 19.59 -8.80 -16.11
N ASN A 125 19.71 -7.59 -16.67
CA ASN A 125 19.40 -6.38 -15.94
C ASN A 125 17.92 -6.36 -15.62
N LEU A 126 17.54 -5.74 -14.49
CA LEU A 126 16.18 -5.61 -14.01
C LEU A 126 15.81 -4.12 -13.90
N PRO A 127 15.61 -3.45 -15.06
CA PRO A 127 15.57 -1.98 -15.12
C PRO A 127 14.32 -1.36 -14.49
N SER A 128 13.28 -2.15 -14.30
CA SER A 128 12.03 -1.62 -13.76
C SER A 128 11.34 -2.60 -12.80
N LEU A 129 12.04 -2.93 -11.72
CA LEU A 129 11.47 -3.68 -10.59
C LEU A 129 10.32 -2.88 -9.96
N VAL A 130 9.18 -3.54 -9.65
CA VAL A 130 8.00 -2.84 -9.07
C VAL A 130 7.41 -3.60 -7.90
N GLY A 131 6.75 -4.73 -8.16
CA GLY A 131 6.04 -5.51 -7.16
C GLY A 131 6.89 -6.65 -6.60
N VAL A 132 6.72 -6.93 -5.31
CA VAL A 132 7.32 -8.08 -4.63
C VAL A 132 6.32 -8.66 -3.64
N CYS A 133 6.24 -9.98 -3.56
CA CYS A 133 5.44 -10.68 -2.55
C CYS A 133 6.10 -11.99 -2.12
N ARG A 134 5.72 -12.46 -0.92
CA ARG A 134 6.03 -13.83 -0.48
C ARG A 134 5.08 -14.78 -1.19
N GLY A 135 5.59 -15.92 -1.62
CA GLY A 135 4.82 -17.03 -2.12
C GLY A 135 4.78 -18.20 -1.12
N ALA A 136 4.38 -19.37 -1.59
CA ALA A 136 4.42 -20.58 -0.78
C ALA A 136 5.85 -20.98 -0.40
N GLU A 137 5.99 -21.65 0.73
CA GLU A 137 7.27 -22.13 1.24
C GLU A 137 8.27 -20.95 1.43
N ASP A 138 9.35 -20.95 0.67
CA ASP A 138 10.38 -19.92 0.67
C ASP A 138 10.45 -19.12 -0.64
N LEU A 139 9.42 -19.22 -1.48
CA LEU A 139 9.34 -18.51 -2.74
C LEU A 139 9.07 -17.01 -2.53
N ILE A 140 9.70 -16.21 -3.37
CA ILE A 140 9.51 -14.77 -3.44
C ILE A 140 9.36 -14.41 -4.91
N TYR A 141 8.22 -13.82 -5.26
CA TYR A 141 7.92 -13.36 -6.60
C TYR A 141 8.13 -11.86 -6.73
N PHE A 142 8.57 -11.43 -7.91
CA PHE A 142 8.68 -10.01 -8.23
C PHE A 142 8.48 -9.75 -9.72
N THR A 143 8.10 -8.52 -10.03
CA THR A 143 7.81 -8.08 -11.40
C THR A 143 8.87 -7.11 -11.91
N ASP A 144 9.15 -7.17 -13.19
CA ASP A 144 9.84 -6.12 -13.94
C ASP A 144 8.90 -5.61 -15.03
N SER A 145 8.47 -4.35 -14.91
CA SER A 145 7.47 -3.75 -15.79
C SER A 145 8.01 -3.36 -17.16
N PHE A 146 9.31 -3.14 -17.30
CA PHE A 146 9.95 -2.86 -18.57
C PHE A 146 10.20 -4.13 -19.39
N LEU A 147 10.67 -5.19 -18.73
CA LEU A 147 10.89 -6.49 -19.35
C LEU A 147 9.58 -7.25 -19.59
N ASN A 148 8.46 -6.80 -19.01
CA ASN A 148 7.16 -7.46 -19.05
C ASN A 148 7.20 -8.90 -18.50
N LYS A 149 7.96 -9.12 -17.43
CA LYS A 149 8.25 -10.45 -16.89
C LYS A 149 7.99 -10.53 -15.38
N ILE A 150 7.73 -11.76 -14.94
CA ILE A 150 7.70 -12.15 -13.54
C ILE A 150 8.91 -13.04 -13.27
N TYR A 151 9.58 -12.76 -12.18
CA TYR A 151 10.70 -13.53 -11.69
C TYR A 151 10.40 -14.08 -10.31
N PHE A 152 11.16 -15.07 -9.89
CA PHE A 152 11.13 -15.57 -8.53
C PHE A 152 12.53 -15.94 -8.03
N LEU A 153 12.65 -16.03 -6.73
CA LEU A 153 13.80 -16.62 -6.05
C LEU A 153 13.32 -17.42 -4.84
N ARG A 154 14.21 -18.26 -4.31
CA ARG A 154 14.03 -18.88 -2.99
C ARG A 154 14.83 -18.11 -1.95
N ALA A 155 14.23 -17.84 -0.80
CA ALA A 155 14.87 -17.04 0.25
C ALA A 155 16.22 -17.63 0.72
N ASN A 156 16.34 -18.97 0.68
CA ASN A 156 17.56 -19.67 1.07
C ASN A 156 18.53 -19.92 -0.10
N GLU A 157 18.07 -19.73 -1.33
CA GLU A 157 18.87 -19.88 -2.56
C GLU A 157 18.67 -18.62 -3.42
N PRO A 158 19.44 -17.57 -3.20
CA PRO A 158 19.21 -16.25 -3.81
C PRO A 158 19.63 -16.19 -5.29
N LYS A 159 19.05 -17.07 -6.09
CA LYS A 159 19.18 -17.11 -7.54
C LYS A 159 17.89 -16.59 -8.16
N VAL A 160 18.00 -15.58 -9.00
CA VAL A 160 16.87 -15.03 -9.77
C VAL A 160 16.53 -15.96 -10.93
N ASN A 161 15.29 -16.43 -10.98
CA ASN A 161 14.75 -17.29 -12.01
C ASN A 161 13.57 -16.62 -12.70
N LEU A 162 13.42 -16.83 -14.00
CA LEU A 162 12.24 -16.40 -14.75
C LEU A 162 11.08 -17.35 -14.47
N MET A 163 9.88 -16.84 -14.23
CA MET A 163 8.70 -17.67 -13.95
C MET A 163 8.24 -18.45 -15.17
N SER A 164 8.16 -17.79 -16.33
CA SER A 164 7.74 -18.41 -17.59
C SER A 164 8.26 -17.62 -18.80
N ASP A 165 8.76 -18.32 -19.81
CA ASP A 165 9.20 -17.72 -21.06
C ASP A 165 8.04 -17.35 -21.97
N THR A 166 6.94 -18.12 -21.90
CA THR A 166 5.78 -18.00 -22.78
C THR A 166 4.75 -16.99 -22.30
N LEU A 167 4.83 -16.55 -21.04
CA LEU A 167 3.88 -15.59 -20.45
C LEU A 167 4.09 -14.20 -21.05
N ALA A 168 3.08 -13.73 -21.81
CA ALA A 168 3.08 -12.43 -22.47
C ALA A 168 2.26 -11.40 -21.69
N LEU A 169 2.92 -10.66 -20.82
CA LEU A 169 2.32 -9.57 -20.05
C LEU A 169 2.58 -8.20 -20.70
N SER A 170 1.86 -7.18 -20.20
CA SER A 170 2.06 -5.78 -20.56
C SER A 170 2.16 -4.93 -19.30
N GLN A 171 3.36 -4.46 -19.00
CA GLN A 171 3.68 -3.66 -17.81
C GLN A 171 3.17 -4.30 -16.50
N PRO A 172 3.60 -5.51 -16.13
CA PRO A 172 3.25 -6.09 -14.83
C PRO A 172 3.84 -5.21 -13.71
N THR A 173 3.03 -4.90 -12.69
CA THR A 173 3.45 -4.05 -11.58
C THR A 173 3.22 -4.77 -10.24
N GLY A 174 2.14 -4.51 -9.53
CA GLY A 174 1.84 -5.19 -8.27
C GLY A 174 1.71 -6.71 -8.45
N ILE A 175 2.15 -7.45 -7.45
CA ILE A 175 2.06 -8.91 -7.40
C ILE A 175 1.73 -9.34 -5.97
N ALA A 176 0.83 -10.30 -5.84
CA ALA A 176 0.46 -10.89 -4.56
C ALA A 176 0.23 -12.39 -4.73
N TYR A 177 0.35 -13.15 -3.65
CA TYR A 177 0.12 -14.58 -3.63
C TYR A 177 -1.06 -14.92 -2.73
N LEU A 178 -1.98 -15.71 -3.25
CA LEU A 178 -3.14 -16.23 -2.53
C LEU A 178 -2.87 -17.67 -2.11
N GLU A 179 -2.54 -17.86 -0.83
CA GLU A 179 -2.13 -19.16 -0.28
C GLU A 179 -3.24 -20.23 -0.40
N SER A 180 -4.50 -19.86 -0.12
CA SER A 180 -5.62 -20.80 -0.06
C SER A 180 -5.94 -21.49 -1.38
N THR A 181 -5.56 -20.93 -2.52
CA THR A 181 -5.78 -21.49 -3.88
C THR A 181 -4.49 -21.68 -4.65
N ASP A 182 -3.35 -21.33 -4.05
CA ASP A 182 -2.03 -21.42 -4.68
C ASP A 182 -1.93 -20.61 -5.98
N GLU A 183 -2.50 -19.39 -5.96
CA GLU A 183 -2.57 -18.48 -7.11
C GLU A 183 -1.64 -17.29 -6.95
N VAL A 184 -1.01 -16.88 -8.04
CA VAL A 184 -0.24 -15.63 -8.16
C VAL A 184 -1.08 -14.59 -8.89
N TRP A 185 -1.42 -13.51 -8.22
CA TRP A 185 -2.22 -12.42 -8.75
C TRP A 185 -1.31 -11.27 -9.17
N VAL A 186 -1.40 -10.83 -10.42
CA VAL A 186 -0.51 -9.84 -11.01
C VAL A 186 -1.31 -8.72 -11.64
N VAL A 187 -0.98 -7.49 -11.26
CA VAL A 187 -1.53 -6.31 -11.91
C VAL A 187 -0.88 -6.12 -13.27
N GLU A 188 -1.65 -6.29 -14.33
CA GLU A 188 -1.23 -6.03 -15.71
C GLU A 188 -1.63 -4.58 -16.09
N THR A 189 -0.85 -3.61 -15.63
CA THR A 189 -1.13 -2.18 -15.75
C THR A 189 -1.39 -1.75 -17.19
N GLY A 190 -0.57 -2.23 -18.12
CA GLY A 190 -0.68 -1.85 -19.54
C GLY A 190 -1.94 -2.39 -20.23
N ARG A 191 -2.62 -3.38 -19.63
CA ARG A 191 -3.91 -3.90 -20.12
C ARG A 191 -5.07 -3.64 -19.18
N HIS A 192 -4.85 -2.82 -18.13
CA HIS A 192 -5.89 -2.38 -17.20
C HIS A 192 -6.68 -3.54 -16.57
N ARG A 193 -5.99 -4.59 -16.13
CA ARG A 193 -6.60 -5.79 -15.56
C ARG A 193 -5.68 -6.50 -14.58
N ILE A 194 -6.20 -7.50 -13.90
CA ILE A 194 -5.43 -8.44 -13.09
C ILE A 194 -5.35 -9.77 -13.83
N VAL A 195 -4.17 -10.36 -13.86
CA VAL A 195 -3.92 -11.72 -14.38
C VAL A 195 -3.73 -12.63 -13.19
N ILE A 196 -4.46 -13.72 -13.13
CA ILE A 196 -4.35 -14.74 -12.09
C ILE A 196 -3.68 -15.97 -12.72
N LEU A 197 -2.58 -16.40 -12.10
CA LEU A 197 -1.69 -17.45 -12.58
C LEU A 197 -1.60 -18.58 -11.56
N ASN A 198 -1.28 -19.77 -12.03
CA ASN A 198 -0.76 -20.82 -11.17
C ASN A 198 0.75 -20.64 -10.91
N ARG A 199 1.36 -21.47 -10.07
CA ARG A 199 2.81 -21.41 -9.76
C ARG A 199 3.72 -21.58 -10.98
N SER A 200 3.29 -22.29 -12.03
CA SER A 200 4.07 -22.47 -13.26
C SER A 200 4.00 -21.26 -14.19
N GLY A 201 3.20 -20.24 -13.87
CA GLY A 201 3.00 -19.08 -14.72
C GLY A 201 1.97 -19.26 -15.81
N GLU A 202 1.11 -20.29 -15.74
CA GLU A 202 -0.01 -20.48 -16.64
C GLU A 202 -1.19 -19.63 -16.19
N ILE A 203 -1.87 -18.99 -17.15
CA ILE A 203 -3.01 -18.12 -16.87
C ILE A 203 -4.23 -18.95 -16.51
N ILE A 204 -4.77 -18.75 -15.31
CA ILE A 204 -6.02 -19.35 -14.85
C ILE A 204 -7.21 -18.52 -15.33
N ARG A 205 -7.17 -17.18 -15.05
CA ARG A 205 -8.25 -16.25 -15.39
C ARG A 205 -7.77 -14.79 -15.37
N TYR A 206 -8.62 -13.92 -15.86
CA TYR A 206 -8.45 -12.45 -15.77
C TYR A 206 -9.55 -11.83 -14.90
N LEU A 207 -9.24 -10.69 -14.28
CA LEU A 207 -10.20 -9.90 -13.54
C LEU A 207 -10.13 -8.44 -14.00
N GLY A 208 -11.29 -7.86 -14.34
CA GLY A 208 -11.44 -6.48 -14.75
C GLY A 208 -11.07 -6.21 -16.20
N SER A 209 -11.33 -4.98 -16.62
CA SER A 209 -11.07 -4.43 -17.95
C SER A 209 -10.87 -2.92 -17.81
N ARG A 210 -10.46 -2.25 -18.90
CA ARG A 210 -10.29 -0.80 -18.90
C ARG A 210 -11.62 -0.07 -18.72
N GLY A 211 -11.69 0.85 -17.75
CA GLY A 211 -12.84 1.70 -17.52
C GLY A 211 -12.82 2.43 -16.18
N VAL A 212 -13.99 3.01 -15.83
CA VAL A 212 -14.19 3.80 -14.60
C VAL A 212 -15.25 3.19 -13.67
N GLU A 213 -16.06 2.25 -14.18
CA GLU A 213 -17.10 1.63 -13.39
C GLU A 213 -16.51 0.69 -12.32
N PRO A 214 -17.24 0.36 -11.27
CA PRO A 214 -16.85 -0.65 -10.30
C PRO A 214 -16.51 -1.99 -10.95
N GLY A 215 -15.32 -2.54 -10.65
CA GLY A 215 -14.78 -3.74 -11.29
C GLY A 215 -13.96 -3.49 -12.56
N GLU A 216 -13.99 -2.27 -13.11
CA GLU A 216 -13.11 -1.82 -14.18
C GLU A 216 -11.91 -1.06 -13.60
N PHE A 217 -10.82 -0.96 -14.37
CA PHE A 217 -9.57 -0.35 -13.92
C PHE A 217 -9.04 0.70 -14.90
N ASN A 218 -8.34 1.69 -14.35
CA ASN A 218 -7.59 2.66 -15.12
C ASN A 218 -6.14 2.74 -14.60
N PHE A 219 -5.22 2.09 -15.29
CA PHE A 219 -3.82 1.90 -14.87
C PHE A 219 -3.70 1.46 -13.41
N PRO A 220 -4.27 0.30 -13.02
CA PRO A 220 -4.05 -0.26 -11.69
C PRO A 220 -2.55 -0.52 -11.48
N THR A 221 -2.05 -0.38 -10.24
CA THR A 221 -0.60 -0.48 -10.01
C THR A 221 -0.20 -1.42 -8.89
N PHE A 222 -0.88 -1.40 -7.76
CA PHE A 222 -0.52 -2.22 -6.60
C PHE A 222 -1.67 -3.16 -6.22
N ILE A 223 -1.30 -4.27 -5.61
CA ILE A 223 -2.20 -5.29 -5.10
C ILE A 223 -1.69 -5.79 -3.76
N TRP A 224 -2.59 -6.06 -2.84
CA TRP A 224 -2.35 -6.74 -1.58
C TRP A 224 -3.41 -7.82 -1.38
N ILE A 225 -3.03 -8.92 -0.77
CA ILE A 225 -3.97 -9.97 -0.33
C ILE A 225 -3.72 -10.21 1.15
N ASP A 226 -4.75 -10.04 1.96
CA ASP A 226 -4.66 -10.29 3.40
C ASP A 226 -4.73 -11.79 3.72
N ASN A 227 -4.47 -12.15 4.97
CA ASN A 227 -4.48 -13.54 5.44
C ASN A 227 -5.88 -14.20 5.41
N ARG A 228 -6.95 -13.43 5.18
CA ARG A 228 -8.33 -13.92 4.96
C ARG A 228 -8.62 -14.16 3.48
N GLY A 229 -7.72 -13.76 2.60
CA GLY A 229 -7.86 -13.85 1.16
C GLY A 229 -8.64 -12.69 0.54
N THR A 230 -8.82 -11.58 1.28
CA THR A 230 -9.38 -10.35 0.72
C THR A 230 -8.32 -9.67 -0.15
N VAL A 231 -8.72 -9.25 -1.33
CA VAL A 231 -7.83 -8.68 -2.36
C VAL A 231 -8.08 -7.19 -2.48
N TYR A 232 -7.04 -6.39 -2.30
CA TYR A 232 -7.07 -4.94 -2.37
C TYR A 232 -6.28 -4.48 -3.59
N ILE A 233 -6.89 -3.71 -4.49
CA ILE A 233 -6.26 -3.25 -5.73
C ILE A 233 -6.30 -1.73 -5.79
N VAL A 234 -5.13 -1.12 -5.97
CA VAL A 234 -4.98 0.31 -6.19
C VAL A 234 -5.24 0.62 -7.67
N ASP A 235 -6.37 1.23 -7.95
CA ASP A 235 -6.81 1.68 -9.27
C ASP A 235 -6.36 3.14 -9.48
N SER A 236 -5.05 3.30 -9.78
CA SER A 236 -4.32 4.55 -9.58
C SER A 236 -4.86 5.74 -10.34
N MET A 237 -5.28 5.57 -11.60
CA MET A 237 -5.79 6.68 -12.41
C MET A 237 -7.29 6.89 -12.27
N ASN A 238 -7.97 6.04 -11.50
CA ASN A 238 -9.32 6.29 -10.99
C ASN A 238 -9.29 6.79 -9.53
N PHE A 239 -8.09 6.98 -8.95
CA PHE A 239 -7.89 7.55 -7.61
C PHE A 239 -8.65 6.81 -6.52
N ARG A 240 -8.71 5.47 -6.59
CA ARG A 240 -9.50 4.64 -5.69
C ARG A 240 -8.81 3.32 -5.37
N VAL A 241 -9.30 2.68 -4.33
CA VAL A 241 -9.03 1.29 -4.00
C VAL A 241 -10.28 0.47 -4.26
N GLN A 242 -10.13 -0.67 -4.89
CA GLN A 242 -11.20 -1.65 -5.07
C GLN A 242 -10.87 -2.91 -4.27
N ILE A 243 -11.85 -3.43 -3.53
CA ILE A 243 -11.72 -4.61 -2.67
C ILE A 243 -12.52 -5.76 -3.29
N PHE A 244 -11.86 -6.92 -3.42
CA PHE A 244 -12.45 -8.11 -4.00
C PHE A 244 -12.34 -9.31 -3.04
N SER A 245 -13.24 -10.27 -3.21
CA SER A 245 -13.06 -11.60 -2.60
C SER A 245 -11.98 -12.39 -3.35
N LYS A 246 -11.50 -13.47 -2.75
CA LYS A 246 -10.56 -14.40 -3.38
C LYS A 246 -11.08 -15.06 -4.67
N GLU A 247 -12.40 -15.10 -4.87
CA GLU A 247 -13.03 -15.57 -6.12
C GLU A 247 -13.09 -14.45 -7.18
N GLY A 248 -12.69 -13.21 -6.87
CA GLY A 248 -12.73 -12.06 -7.78
C GLY A 248 -14.07 -11.30 -7.79
N ARG A 249 -14.94 -11.51 -6.79
CA ARG A 249 -16.17 -10.73 -6.66
C ARG A 249 -15.87 -9.39 -5.99
N LEU A 250 -16.31 -8.29 -6.60
CA LEU A 250 -16.18 -6.95 -6.00
C LEU A 250 -16.99 -6.87 -4.70
N LEU A 251 -16.34 -6.41 -3.64
CA LEU A 251 -16.91 -6.24 -2.31
C LEU A 251 -17.15 -4.78 -1.96
N SER A 252 -16.17 -3.90 -2.25
CA SER A 252 -16.24 -2.48 -1.91
C SER A 252 -15.33 -1.65 -2.82
N VAL A 253 -15.59 -0.34 -2.87
CA VAL A 253 -14.76 0.66 -3.55
C VAL A 253 -14.71 1.90 -2.65
N PHE A 254 -13.52 2.49 -2.48
CA PHE A 254 -13.38 3.75 -1.74
C PHE A 254 -12.27 4.61 -2.33
N GLY A 255 -12.30 5.90 -2.01
CA GLY A 255 -11.38 6.92 -2.51
C GLY A 255 -11.87 7.59 -3.79
N GLU A 256 -11.44 8.82 -3.95
CA GLU A 256 -11.70 9.67 -5.12
C GLU A 256 -10.60 10.71 -5.29
N ALA A 257 -10.52 11.34 -6.45
CA ALA A 257 -9.51 12.36 -6.73
C ALA A 257 -9.74 13.63 -5.91
N GLY A 258 -8.70 14.14 -5.26
CA GLY A 258 -8.80 15.41 -4.54
C GLY A 258 -7.68 15.61 -3.52
N ASP A 259 -7.77 16.71 -2.78
CA ASP A 259 -6.84 17.13 -1.73
C ASP A 259 -7.46 17.08 -0.32
N ALA A 260 -8.73 16.69 -0.23
CA ALA A 260 -9.39 16.51 1.05
C ALA A 260 -8.95 15.20 1.74
N THR A 261 -9.19 15.12 3.05
CA THR A 261 -8.92 13.94 3.86
C THR A 261 -9.62 12.70 3.31
N GLY A 262 -8.88 11.62 3.10
CA GLY A 262 -9.41 10.38 2.52
C GLY A 262 -9.46 10.36 0.99
N TYR A 263 -9.13 11.48 0.33
CA TYR A 263 -8.98 11.57 -1.12
C TYR A 263 -7.55 11.20 -1.55
N PHE A 264 -7.36 10.90 -2.81
CA PHE A 264 -6.07 10.52 -3.36
C PHE A 264 -5.61 11.49 -4.46
N ALA A 265 -4.30 11.79 -4.45
CA ALA A 265 -3.62 12.47 -5.55
C ALA A 265 -2.82 11.48 -6.41
N ARG A 266 -2.13 10.53 -5.78
CA ARG A 266 -1.37 9.48 -6.49
C ARG A 266 -1.20 8.24 -5.61
N PRO A 267 -2.25 7.45 -5.41
CA PRO A 267 -2.18 6.25 -4.59
C PRO A 267 -1.21 5.22 -5.20
N LYS A 268 -0.43 4.57 -4.34
CA LYS A 268 0.62 3.62 -4.65
C LYS A 268 0.49 2.36 -3.82
N GLY A 269 1.50 2.04 -3.01
CA GLY A 269 1.52 0.84 -2.18
C GLY A 269 0.32 0.73 -1.26
N ILE A 270 -0.12 -0.49 -1.02
CA ILE A 270 -1.24 -0.83 -0.14
C ILE A 270 -0.89 -2.06 0.69
N ALA A 271 -1.27 -2.06 1.96
CA ALA A 271 -1.15 -3.18 2.88
C ALA A 271 -2.24 -3.11 3.95
N THR A 272 -2.42 -4.18 4.72
CA THR A 272 -3.35 -4.21 5.86
C THR A 272 -2.62 -4.64 7.13
N ASP A 273 -3.04 -4.12 8.29
CA ASP A 273 -2.60 -4.59 9.59
C ASP A 273 -3.42 -5.81 10.08
N SER A 274 -3.07 -6.34 11.25
CA SER A 274 -3.76 -7.49 11.86
C SER A 274 -5.21 -7.19 12.26
N HIS A 275 -5.57 -5.91 12.44
CA HIS A 275 -6.92 -5.44 12.77
C HIS A 275 -7.78 -5.25 11.52
N GLY A 276 -7.19 -5.32 10.32
CA GLY A 276 -7.86 -5.12 9.04
C GLY A 276 -7.97 -3.65 8.62
N ASN A 277 -7.22 -2.75 9.25
CA ASN A 277 -7.09 -1.39 8.73
C ASN A 277 -6.25 -1.41 7.45
N ILE A 278 -6.62 -0.53 6.51
CA ILE A 278 -6.03 -0.46 5.18
C ILE A 278 -5.10 0.74 5.13
N TYR A 279 -3.85 0.53 4.76
CA TYR A 279 -2.81 1.55 4.64
C TYR A 279 -2.53 1.79 3.16
N VAL A 280 -2.70 3.03 2.71
CA VAL A 280 -2.47 3.42 1.31
C VAL A 280 -1.44 4.52 1.26
N VAL A 281 -0.33 4.28 0.56
CA VAL A 281 0.68 5.30 0.29
C VAL A 281 0.14 6.26 -0.75
N ASP A 282 0.13 7.57 -0.45
CA ASP A 282 -0.07 8.60 -1.47
C ASP A 282 1.25 9.31 -1.74
N ALA A 283 1.80 9.06 -2.93
CA ALA A 283 3.13 9.56 -3.27
C ALA A 283 3.19 11.09 -3.40
N VAL A 284 2.14 11.73 -3.89
CA VAL A 284 2.09 13.20 -4.08
C VAL A 284 1.80 13.92 -2.78
N PHE A 285 1.01 13.33 -1.90
CA PHE A 285 0.78 13.88 -0.55
C PHE A 285 1.90 13.54 0.43
N HIS A 286 2.88 12.72 0.02
CA HIS A 286 4.01 12.34 0.88
C HIS A 286 3.57 11.72 2.20
N THR A 287 2.52 10.92 2.18
CA THR A 287 1.88 10.36 3.38
C THR A 287 1.43 8.93 3.18
N VAL A 288 1.14 8.26 4.27
CA VAL A 288 0.38 7.00 4.30
C VAL A 288 -0.96 7.29 4.95
N GLN A 289 -2.04 7.10 4.22
CA GLN A 289 -3.41 7.24 4.73
C GLN A 289 -3.90 5.90 5.26
N ILE A 290 -4.65 5.92 6.36
CA ILE A 290 -5.18 4.74 7.05
C ILE A 290 -6.69 4.79 7.02
N PHE A 291 -7.29 3.68 6.61
CA PHE A 291 -8.73 3.49 6.50
C PHE A 291 -9.17 2.28 7.31
N ASP A 292 -10.40 2.24 7.74
CA ASP A 292 -11.00 1.02 8.28
C ASP A 292 -11.27 -0.01 7.18
N SER A 293 -11.71 -1.21 7.56
CA SER A 293 -12.03 -2.29 6.60
C SER A 293 -13.20 -1.97 5.64
N ARG A 294 -13.94 -0.90 5.90
CA ARG A 294 -15.03 -0.39 5.03
C ARG A 294 -14.57 0.70 4.09
N GLY A 295 -13.33 1.21 4.25
CA GLY A 295 -12.77 2.32 3.47
C GLY A 295 -13.05 3.70 4.06
N ASN A 296 -13.50 3.80 5.33
CA ASN A 296 -13.63 5.08 6.01
C ASN A 296 -12.25 5.54 6.49
N TYR A 297 -11.93 6.81 6.26
CA TYR A 297 -10.67 7.38 6.70
C TYR A 297 -10.57 7.44 8.24
N LEU A 298 -9.44 6.97 8.77
CA LEU A 298 -9.14 6.98 10.20
C LEU A 298 -8.11 8.05 10.55
N SER A 299 -6.95 8.00 9.90
CA SER A 299 -5.81 8.89 10.14
C SER A 299 -4.79 8.81 8.99
N ASN A 300 -3.70 9.54 9.13
CA ASN A 300 -2.52 9.41 8.28
C ASN A 300 -1.26 9.70 9.08
N PHE A 301 -0.11 9.29 8.54
CA PHE A 301 1.20 9.64 9.05
C PHE A 301 2.15 9.95 7.90
N GLY A 302 3.17 10.74 8.23
CA GLY A 302 4.14 11.25 7.25
C GLY A 302 3.69 12.56 6.59
N GLU A 303 4.69 13.31 6.18
CA GLU A 303 4.59 14.59 5.47
C GLU A 303 5.82 14.75 4.57
N GLN A 304 5.84 15.76 3.72
CA GLN A 304 6.98 16.00 2.83
C GLN A 304 8.24 16.39 3.61
N GLY A 305 9.34 15.67 3.38
CA GLY A 305 10.64 16.01 3.94
C GLY A 305 11.64 14.85 3.95
N GLY A 306 12.79 15.08 4.60
CA GLY A 306 13.92 14.15 4.71
C GLY A 306 14.16 13.61 6.13
N GLU A 307 13.48 14.15 7.15
CA GLU A 307 13.66 13.75 8.54
C GLU A 307 12.97 12.41 8.84
N ALA A 308 13.20 11.88 10.04
CA ALA A 308 12.52 10.68 10.52
C ALA A 308 11.00 10.88 10.51
N GLY A 309 10.26 9.95 9.90
CA GLY A 309 8.81 10.05 9.77
C GLY A 309 8.32 10.93 8.61
N GLN A 310 9.20 11.67 7.93
CA GLN A 310 8.87 12.42 6.72
C GLN A 310 9.19 11.59 5.47
N PHE A 311 8.50 11.84 4.36
CA PHE A 311 8.66 11.11 3.10
C PHE A 311 8.95 12.04 1.91
N TRP A 312 9.61 11.48 0.90
CA TRP A 312 9.70 12.10 -0.41
C TRP A 312 9.32 11.10 -1.50
N LEU A 313 8.11 11.28 -2.07
CA LEU A 313 7.52 10.41 -3.08
C LEU A 313 7.62 8.92 -2.69
N PRO A 314 7.04 8.51 -1.55
CA PRO A 314 7.04 7.12 -1.11
C PRO A 314 6.29 6.24 -2.12
N MET A 315 6.67 4.96 -2.21
CA MET A 315 6.12 4.03 -3.20
C MET A 315 5.48 2.80 -2.58
N GLY A 316 6.26 1.82 -2.18
CA GLY A 316 5.78 0.56 -1.63
C GLY A 316 5.58 0.63 -0.12
N ILE A 317 4.68 -0.20 0.36
CA ILE A 317 4.44 -0.45 1.79
C ILE A 317 4.29 -1.95 2.00
N TYR A 318 4.77 -2.42 3.14
CA TYR A 318 4.58 -3.79 3.61
C TYR A 318 4.32 -3.76 5.12
N ILE A 319 3.43 -4.59 5.60
CA ILE A 319 3.16 -4.76 7.03
C ILE A 319 3.40 -6.22 7.38
N ASP A 320 4.20 -6.47 8.40
CA ASP A 320 4.52 -7.83 8.86
C ASP A 320 3.53 -8.35 9.92
N ASP A 321 3.67 -9.62 10.29
CA ASP A 321 2.81 -10.31 11.26
C ASP A 321 2.86 -9.74 12.70
N ARG A 322 3.72 -8.73 12.94
CA ARG A 322 3.84 -7.99 14.20
C ARG A 322 3.39 -6.55 14.08
N ASP A 323 2.66 -6.24 13.01
CA ASP A 323 2.18 -4.89 12.68
C ASP A 323 3.30 -3.85 12.57
N ARG A 324 4.52 -4.28 12.17
CA ARG A 324 5.57 -3.35 11.76
C ARG A 324 5.34 -2.94 10.30
N ILE A 325 5.35 -1.65 10.09
CA ILE A 325 5.04 -1.02 8.82
C ILE A 325 6.36 -0.58 8.18
N TYR A 326 6.63 -1.07 7.00
CA TYR A 326 7.81 -0.76 6.20
C TYR A 326 7.41 0.07 5.00
N VAL A 327 7.94 1.28 4.87
CA VAL A 327 7.62 2.18 3.75
C VAL A 327 8.89 2.42 2.92
N ALA A 328 8.79 2.16 1.62
CA ALA A 328 9.83 2.52 0.66
C ALA A 328 9.75 4.03 0.37
N ASP A 329 10.59 4.80 1.05
CA ASP A 329 10.74 6.25 0.91
C ASP A 329 11.70 6.54 -0.25
N SER A 330 11.18 6.40 -1.47
CA SER A 330 11.93 6.16 -2.70
C SER A 330 12.92 7.28 -3.02
N TYR A 331 12.51 8.53 -2.92
CA TYR A 331 13.37 9.67 -3.28
C TYR A 331 14.26 10.15 -2.13
N ASN A 332 14.04 9.68 -0.89
CA ASN A 332 14.98 9.78 0.22
C ASN A 332 15.95 8.58 0.26
N ALA A 333 15.86 7.65 -0.71
CA ALA A 333 16.75 6.49 -0.85
C ALA A 333 16.83 5.63 0.43
N ARG A 334 15.68 5.37 1.07
CA ARG A 334 15.62 4.61 2.34
C ARG A 334 14.34 3.79 2.47
N ILE A 335 14.38 2.82 3.38
CA ILE A 335 13.21 2.18 3.95
C ILE A 335 13.00 2.76 5.35
N GLN A 336 11.81 3.21 5.67
CA GLN A 336 11.44 3.60 7.03
C GLN A 336 10.57 2.54 7.68
N VAL A 337 10.77 2.32 8.97
CA VAL A 337 10.05 1.33 9.78
C VAL A 337 9.28 2.03 10.87
N PHE A 338 8.00 1.67 10.96
CA PHE A 338 7.09 2.16 11.98
C PHE A 338 6.44 0.97 12.70
N GLN A 339 5.87 1.22 13.87
CA GLN A 339 5.10 0.25 14.65
C GLN A 339 3.70 0.79 14.89
N LEU A 340 2.70 -0.03 14.64
CA LEU A 340 1.36 0.19 15.15
C LEU A 340 1.38 -0.06 16.67
N ILE A 341 0.97 0.93 17.45
CA ILE A 341 0.84 0.82 18.91
C ILE A 341 -0.58 0.41 19.23
N THR A 342 -0.71 -0.72 19.92
CA THR A 342 -2.00 -1.18 20.45
C THR A 342 -2.08 -0.86 21.95
N ARG A 343 -3.28 -0.72 22.50
CA ARG A 343 -3.47 -0.38 23.92
C ARG A 343 -2.81 -1.33 24.93
N GLY A 344 -2.48 -2.54 24.52
CA GLY A 344 -1.77 -3.50 25.34
C GLY A 344 -0.26 -3.21 25.48
N ASP A 345 0.32 -2.41 24.56
CA ASP A 345 1.75 -2.12 24.52
C ASP A 345 2.15 -0.90 25.38
N SER A 346 1.18 -0.13 25.86
CA SER A 346 1.40 1.10 26.63
C SER A 346 1.52 0.89 28.15
N GLU A 347 1.38 -0.35 28.63
CA GLU A 347 1.43 -0.68 30.07
C GLU A 347 2.69 -1.48 30.50
N ASN A 348 3.72 -1.60 29.66
CA ASN A 348 4.98 -2.27 30.02
C ASN A 348 6.19 -1.32 29.98
#